data_851de45b6f5bd38c9fe48513cc2e1ab9
#
_entry.id   851de45b6f5bd38c9fe48513cc2e1ab9
#
_cell.length_a   1.000
_cell.length_b   1.000
_cell.length_c   1.000
_cell.angle_alpha   90.00
_cell.angle_beta   90.00
_cell.angle_gamma   90.00
#
_symmetry.space_group_name_H-M   'P 1'
#
loop_
_entity.id
_entity.type
_entity.pdbx_description
1 polymer ?
#
loop_
_entity_poly.entity_id
_entity_poly.type
_entity_poly.pdbx_seq_one_letter_code
_entity_poly.pdbx_strand_id
1 'polypeptide(L)'
;MLFRSASIKFVDSKITSWQIDEDKISNHITSKTKAILVPHIYGQACEMTKIKQIAKKHNLFLIEDCAEAFGTYYKNKHVGTFGDVSAFSFFGSKKIGRAHV
;
A
#
# COMPACT_ATOMS: atom_id res chain seq x y z
N MET A 1 -14.30 -19.48 5.00
CA MET A 1 -13.10 -18.65 4.90
C MET A 1 -13.46 -17.20 5.06
N LEU A 2 -12.83 -16.57 6.02
CA LEU A 2 -13.15 -15.18 6.35
C LEU A 2 -12.86 -14.22 5.22
N PHE A 3 -11.72 -14.40 4.53
CA PHE A 3 -11.37 -13.49 3.45
C PHE A 3 -12.27 -13.59 2.24
N ARG A 4 -13.04 -14.68 2.11
CA ARG A 4 -13.97 -14.81 0.99
C ARG A 4 -15.20 -13.92 1.13
N SER A 5 -15.48 -13.41 2.32
CA SER A 5 -16.60 -12.51 2.52
C SER A 5 -16.22 -11.04 2.35
N ALA A 6 -14.95 -10.74 2.14
CA ALA A 6 -14.52 -9.37 1.92
C ALA A 6 -14.78 -8.95 0.48
N SER A 7 -15.24 -7.72 0.32
CA SER A 7 -15.42 -7.10 -1.00
C SER A 7 -14.27 -6.13 -1.26
N ILE A 8 -13.80 -6.12 -2.49
CA ILE A 8 -12.71 -5.24 -2.89
C ILE A 8 -13.27 -4.09 -3.71
N LYS A 9 -12.88 -2.86 -3.35
CA LYS A 9 -13.14 -1.67 -4.15
C LYS A 9 -11.81 -1.18 -4.68
N PHE A 10 -11.70 -1.06 -5.99
CA PHE A 10 -10.48 -0.59 -6.62
C PHE A 10 -10.47 0.92 -6.72
N VAL A 11 -9.33 1.51 -6.40
CA VAL A 11 -9.10 2.93 -6.51
C VAL A 11 -8.10 3.15 -7.64
N ASP A 12 -8.42 4.05 -8.56
CA ASP A 12 -7.57 4.32 -9.71
C ASP A 12 -6.19 4.83 -9.31
N SER A 13 -5.23 4.58 -10.16
CA SER A 13 -3.89 5.11 -10.01
C SER A 13 -3.78 6.49 -10.63
N LYS A 14 -2.77 7.24 -10.20
CA LYS A 14 -2.40 8.49 -10.85
C LYS A 14 -1.70 8.21 -12.17
N ILE A 15 -1.99 9.02 -13.17
CA ILE A 15 -1.32 8.92 -14.46
C ILE A 15 0.16 9.24 -14.34
N THR A 16 0.51 10.16 -13.45
CA THR A 16 1.89 10.65 -13.33
C THR A 16 2.81 9.67 -12.63
N SER A 17 2.33 8.94 -11.64
CA SER A 17 3.18 8.08 -10.79
C SER A 17 2.83 6.61 -10.86
N TRP A 18 1.67 6.27 -11.40
CA TRP A 18 1.11 4.91 -11.40
C TRP A 18 0.75 4.39 -10.02
N GLN A 19 1.01 5.17 -8.98
CA GLN A 19 0.63 4.80 -7.63
C GLN A 19 -0.85 5.10 -7.39
N ILE A 20 -1.42 4.51 -6.34
CA ILE A 20 -2.81 4.76 -6.00
C ILE A 20 -3.05 6.27 -5.87
N ASP A 21 -4.18 6.73 -6.38
CA ASP A 21 -4.54 8.14 -6.27
C ASP A 21 -5.17 8.38 -4.90
N GLU A 22 -4.39 8.96 -4.00
CA GLU A 22 -4.83 9.17 -2.62
C GLU A 22 -6.05 10.09 -2.53
N ASP A 23 -6.27 10.94 -3.52
CA ASP A 23 -7.42 11.85 -3.51
C ASP A 23 -8.73 11.15 -3.85
N LYS A 24 -8.65 9.93 -4.38
CA LYS A 24 -9.83 9.15 -4.73
C LYS A 24 -10.21 8.10 -3.69
N ILE A 25 -9.36 7.88 -2.71
CA ILE A 25 -9.60 6.82 -1.71
C ILE A 25 -10.88 7.09 -0.93
N SER A 26 -11.07 8.32 -0.47
CA SER A 26 -12.21 8.66 0.38
C SER A 26 -13.55 8.41 -0.29
N ASN A 27 -13.61 8.49 -1.63
CA ASN A 27 -14.86 8.25 -2.36
C ASN A 27 -15.34 6.81 -2.25
N HIS A 28 -14.46 5.90 -1.89
CA HIS A 28 -14.79 4.47 -1.81
C HIS A 28 -14.98 3.99 -0.38
N ILE A 29 -14.80 4.86 0.60
CA ILE A 29 -14.93 4.47 2.00
C ILE A 29 -16.40 4.53 2.42
N THR A 30 -16.87 3.45 3.04
CA THR A 30 -18.21 3.37 3.60
C THR A 30 -18.12 2.89 5.04
N SER A 31 -19.25 2.78 5.71
CA SER A 31 -19.29 2.24 7.07
C SER A 31 -18.83 0.79 7.15
N LYS A 32 -18.78 0.09 6.03
CA LYS A 32 -18.37 -1.31 5.97
C LYS A 32 -16.89 -1.48 5.64
N THR A 33 -16.19 -0.42 5.28
CA THR A 33 -14.77 -0.48 4.93
C THR A 33 -13.96 -0.81 6.17
N LYS A 34 -13.01 -1.75 6.04
CA LYS A 34 -12.17 -2.20 7.15
C LYS A 34 -10.70 -1.86 6.96
N ALA A 35 -10.25 -1.79 5.73
CA ALA A 35 -8.82 -1.63 5.47
C ALA A 35 -8.58 -0.91 4.15
N ILE A 36 -7.41 -0.29 4.07
CA ILE A 36 -6.86 0.24 2.82
C ILE A 36 -5.62 -0.60 2.50
N LEU A 37 -5.58 -1.15 1.29
CA LEU A 37 -4.41 -1.86 0.80
C LEU A 37 -3.69 -0.98 -0.19
N VAL A 38 -2.42 -0.70 0.09
CA VAL A 38 -1.62 0.23 -0.70
C VAL A 38 -0.44 -0.51 -1.31
N PRO A 39 -0.45 -0.74 -2.63
CA PRO A 39 0.73 -1.29 -3.29
C PRO A 39 1.68 -0.16 -3.68
N HIS A 40 2.95 -0.31 -3.30
CA HIS A 40 4.02 0.57 -3.77
C HIS A 40 4.63 -0.09 -4.99
N ILE A 41 4.28 0.39 -6.18
CA ILE A 41 4.69 -0.29 -7.41
C ILE A 41 5.92 0.37 -8.03
N TYR A 42 6.66 -0.42 -8.81
CA TYR A 42 7.83 0.03 -9.56
C TYR A 42 8.91 0.69 -8.67
N GLY A 43 9.01 0.24 -7.42
CA GLY A 43 10.02 0.79 -6.52
C GLY A 43 9.75 2.20 -6.05
N GLN A 44 8.53 2.71 -6.22
CA GLN A 44 8.15 4.06 -5.81
C GLN A 44 7.12 4.01 -4.69
N ALA A 45 7.21 4.96 -3.78
CA ALA A 45 6.29 5.03 -2.66
C ALA A 45 5.01 5.78 -3.03
N CYS A 46 3.90 5.33 -2.47
CA CYS A 46 2.64 6.08 -2.52
C CYS A 46 2.73 7.31 -1.59
N GLU A 47 1.77 8.21 -1.70
CA GLU A 47 1.71 9.42 -0.87
C GLU A 47 1.25 9.04 0.55
N MET A 48 2.16 8.53 1.35
CA MET A 48 1.83 7.90 2.63
C MET A 48 1.33 8.87 3.69
N THR A 49 1.76 10.12 3.64
CA THR A 49 1.26 11.11 4.62
C THR A 49 -0.26 11.23 4.53
N LYS A 50 -0.78 11.41 3.32
CA LYS A 50 -2.22 11.55 3.11
C LYS A 50 -2.97 10.24 3.35
N ILE A 51 -2.41 9.14 2.89
CA ILE A 51 -3.05 7.82 3.04
C ILE A 51 -3.16 7.46 4.52
N LYS A 52 -2.12 7.71 5.28
CA LYS A 52 -2.14 7.45 6.71
C LYS A 52 -3.18 8.31 7.42
N GLN A 53 -3.31 9.56 7.02
CA GLN A 53 -4.33 10.45 7.58
C GLN A 53 -5.74 9.93 7.29
N ILE A 54 -5.97 9.45 6.07
CA ILE A 54 -7.27 8.89 5.70
C ILE A 54 -7.58 7.66 6.52
N ALA A 55 -6.63 6.75 6.66
CA ALA A 55 -6.82 5.55 7.44
C ALA A 55 -7.13 5.87 8.91
N LYS A 56 -6.41 6.82 9.47
CA LYS A 56 -6.63 7.23 10.85
C LYS A 56 -7.99 7.89 11.04
N LYS A 57 -8.36 8.77 10.13
CA LYS A 57 -9.64 9.48 10.20
C LYS A 57 -10.82 8.53 10.20
N HIS A 58 -10.73 7.47 9.42
CA HIS A 58 -11.83 6.50 9.27
C HIS A 58 -11.62 5.24 10.10
N ASN A 59 -10.58 5.21 10.92
CA ASN A 59 -10.25 4.07 11.79
C ASN A 59 -10.12 2.77 11.00
N LEU A 60 -9.33 2.82 9.92
CA LEU A 60 -9.13 1.68 9.03
C LEU A 60 -7.74 1.09 9.23
N PHE A 61 -7.62 -0.21 9.04
CA PHE A 61 -6.32 -0.85 8.92
C PHE A 61 -5.63 -0.38 7.65
N LEU A 62 -4.33 -0.20 7.73
CA LEU A 62 -3.52 0.17 6.59
C LEU A 62 -2.53 -0.95 6.31
N ILE A 63 -2.62 -1.50 5.11
CA ILE A 63 -1.79 -2.62 4.67
C ILE A 63 -0.93 -2.13 3.52
N GLU A 64 0.38 -2.31 3.65
CA GLU A 64 1.31 -1.94 2.58
C GLU A 64 1.76 -3.19 1.85
N ASP A 65 1.59 -3.18 0.53
CA ASP A 65 2.14 -4.23 -0.33
C ASP A 65 3.45 -3.70 -0.90
N CYS A 66 4.55 -4.21 -0.38
CA CYS A 66 5.89 -3.81 -0.76
C CYS A 66 6.59 -4.86 -1.62
N ALA A 67 5.81 -5.66 -2.35
CA ALA A 67 6.38 -6.72 -3.17
C ALA A 67 7.39 -6.21 -4.19
N GLU A 68 7.26 -4.97 -4.63
CA GLU A 68 8.15 -4.33 -5.61
C GLU A 68 8.91 -3.14 -5.05
N ALA A 69 8.97 -3.02 -3.73
CA ALA A 69 9.46 -1.79 -3.12
C ALA A 69 10.47 -2.01 -1.99
N PHE A 70 11.13 -3.16 -1.95
CA PHE A 70 12.18 -3.37 -0.98
C PHE A 70 13.31 -2.37 -1.24
N GLY A 71 13.65 -1.59 -0.23
CA GLY A 71 14.66 -0.53 -0.37
C GLY A 71 14.09 0.82 -0.78
N THR A 72 12.78 0.95 -0.87
CA THR A 72 12.12 2.21 -1.22
C THR A 72 11.81 3.01 0.03
N TYR A 73 12.06 4.31 -0.04
CA TYR A 73 11.82 5.21 1.10
C TYR A 73 10.82 6.29 0.73
N TYR A 74 10.06 6.70 1.72
CA TYR A 74 9.18 7.86 1.65
C TYR A 74 9.54 8.77 2.81
N LYS A 75 10.00 9.99 2.52
CA LYS A 75 10.41 10.97 3.54
C LYS A 75 11.35 10.35 4.59
N ASN A 76 12.41 9.71 4.09
CA ASN A 76 13.48 9.11 4.92
C ASN A 76 13.04 7.93 5.77
N LYS A 77 11.87 7.37 5.50
CA LYS A 77 11.39 6.19 6.22
C LYS A 77 11.04 5.11 5.21
N HIS A 78 11.52 3.91 5.44
CA HIS A 78 11.30 2.80 4.51
C HIS A 78 9.80 2.49 4.40
N VAL A 79 9.34 2.25 3.16
CA VAL A 79 7.97 1.79 2.97
C VAL A 79 7.79 0.44 3.66
N GLY A 80 6.57 0.15 4.09
CA GLY A 80 6.29 -1.02 4.89
C GLY A 80 6.29 -0.74 6.38
N THR A 81 6.71 0.47 6.77
CA THR A 81 6.71 0.88 8.18
C THR A 81 5.64 1.91 8.51
N PHE A 82 4.84 2.28 7.53
CA PHE A 82 3.78 3.28 7.72
C PHE A 82 2.45 2.66 8.13
N GLY A 83 2.14 1.48 7.62
CA GLY A 83 0.88 0.82 7.90
C GLY A 83 0.93 -0.08 9.12
N ASP A 84 -0.19 -0.73 9.37
CA ASP A 84 -0.30 -1.68 10.47
C ASP A 84 0.41 -3.00 10.16
N VAL A 85 0.37 -3.40 8.89
CA VAL A 85 1.09 -4.58 8.41
C VAL A 85 1.66 -4.30 7.03
N SER A 86 2.67 -5.07 6.64
CA SER A 86 3.26 -4.96 5.33
C SER A 86 3.69 -6.32 4.82
N ALA A 87 3.76 -6.46 3.51
CA ALA A 87 4.19 -7.68 2.86
C ALA A 87 5.31 -7.37 1.87
N PHE A 88 6.31 -8.23 1.82
CA PHE A 88 7.42 -8.14 0.88
C PHE A 88 7.50 -9.44 0.09
N SER A 89 8.14 -9.36 -1.09
CA SER A 89 8.38 -10.54 -1.90
C SER A 89 9.87 -10.65 -2.20
N PHE A 90 10.40 -11.85 -2.04
CA PHE A 90 11.83 -12.12 -2.25
C PHE A 90 12.07 -13.18 -3.31
N PHE A 91 11.17 -13.29 -4.29
CA PHE A 91 11.44 -14.15 -5.45
C PHE A 91 12.69 -13.68 -6.16
N GLY A 92 13.43 -14.63 -6.73
CA GLY A 92 14.70 -14.33 -7.39
C GLY A 92 14.61 -13.31 -8.50
N SER A 93 13.48 -13.20 -9.16
CA SER A 93 13.27 -12.25 -10.25
C SER A 93 12.99 -10.83 -9.78
N LYS A 94 12.82 -10.59 -8.49
CA LYS A 94 12.33 -9.30 -8.00
C LYS A 94 13.43 -8.36 -7.57
N LYS A 95 14.36 -8.83 -6.78
CA LYS A 95 15.40 -7.98 -6.21
C LYS A 95 16.72 -8.70 -6.27
N ILE A 96 17.73 -7.94 -6.64
CA ILE A 96 19.07 -8.50 -6.78
C ILE A 96 19.65 -8.94 -5.45
N GLY A 97 19.39 -8.19 -4.40
CA GLY A 97 19.91 -8.50 -3.08
C GLY A 97 19.44 -9.82 -2.53
N ARG A 98 18.28 -10.27 -2.96
CA ARG A 98 17.78 -11.53 -2.47
C ARG A 98 18.51 -12.74 -3.04
N ALA A 99 19.21 -12.57 -4.15
CA ALA A 99 20.02 -13.64 -4.70
C ALA A 99 21.17 -14.03 -3.78
N HIS A 100 21.49 -13.21 -2.82
CA HIS A 100 22.56 -13.43 -1.87
C HIS A 100 22.09 -14.02 -0.54
N VAL A 101 20.81 -14.28 -0.44
CA VAL A 101 20.20 -14.78 0.80
C VAL A 101 20.09 -16.32 0.86
#